data_30570c39fcc7206fe009470eae10fe6b
#
_entry.id   30570c39fcc7206fe009470eae10fe6b
#
_cell.length_a   1.000
_cell.length_b   1.000
_cell.length_c   1.000
_cell.angle_alpha   90.00
_cell.angle_beta   90.00
_cell.angle_gamma   90.00
#
_symmetry.space_group_name_H-M   'P 1'
#
loop_
_entity.id
_entity.type
_entity.pdbx_description
1 polymer ?
#
loop_
_entity_poly.entity_id
_entity_poly.type
_entity_poly.pdbx_seq_one_letter_code
_entity_poly.pdbx_strand_id
1 'polypeptide(L)'
;MGFFEKLVAGLGKTRDNIVSGMDSIFHGFSRIDDDFYEELEEVLIMGDLGVQATYDILDDLKAKVKEKHIKEPMECRELLIESIKEQMDIGETAYEFENCTSVVMVIGVNGVGKTTTIGKLAGKLRAENKKVVIAAADTFRAAAGEQLKEWANPSQAELIGGQEGSDPASVVFDAVAAAKARHADVLMIDTAGRLHNKKNLMEELRKMNKIIDREFPEAYRETLVVLDATTGQNALQQAKEFNDVAEITGIVLTKMDGTAKGGIAVAIHAELGVPVKYIGVGETIDDLQKFNADDFVNALFERPKDDEASEEVSENE
;
A
#
# COMPACT_ATOMS: atom_id res chain seq x y z
N MET A 1 18.32 -7.39 9.69
CA MET A 1 17.03 -6.77 10.05
C MET A 1 15.96 -7.32 9.11
N GLY A 2 15.00 -8.05 9.66
CA GLY A 2 13.89 -8.63 8.88
C GLY A 2 12.91 -7.54 8.42
N PHE A 3 11.93 -7.91 7.57
CA PHE A 3 10.91 -6.97 7.07
C PHE A 3 10.12 -6.31 8.21
N PHE A 4 9.63 -7.11 9.16
CA PHE A 4 8.85 -6.60 10.30
C PHE A 4 9.66 -5.63 11.18
N GLU A 5 10.93 -5.93 11.46
CA GLU A 5 11.81 -5.03 12.22
C GLU A 5 12.02 -3.68 11.48
N LYS A 6 12.14 -3.70 10.15
CA LYS A 6 12.22 -2.48 9.33
C LYS A 6 10.90 -1.69 9.35
N LEU A 7 9.77 -2.37 9.30
CA LEU A 7 8.44 -1.75 9.41
C LEU A 7 8.26 -1.09 10.76
N VAL A 8 8.54 -1.80 11.84
CA VAL A 8 8.47 -1.28 13.22
C VAL A 8 9.40 -0.07 13.42
N ALA A 9 10.64 -0.16 12.92
CA ALA A 9 11.59 0.96 12.99
C ALA A 9 11.13 2.16 12.15
N GLY A 10 10.60 1.91 10.95
CA GLY A 10 10.08 2.95 10.06
C GLY A 10 8.87 3.68 10.62
N LEU A 11 7.96 2.97 11.27
CA LEU A 11 6.75 3.52 11.88
C LEU A 11 7.00 4.13 13.29
N GLY A 12 8.20 4.00 13.84
CA GLY A 12 8.52 4.39 15.22
C GLY A 12 8.05 5.81 15.58
N LYS A 13 8.33 6.81 14.73
CA LYS A 13 7.90 8.21 14.98
C LYS A 13 6.39 8.38 14.98
N THR A 14 5.69 7.71 14.06
CA THR A 14 4.22 7.75 14.01
C THR A 14 3.65 7.06 15.24
N ARG A 15 4.17 5.88 15.57
CA ARG A 15 3.78 5.11 16.75
C ARG A 15 3.96 5.90 18.02
N ASP A 16 5.13 6.48 18.26
CA ASP A 16 5.44 7.18 19.51
C ASP A 16 4.49 8.36 19.72
N ASN A 17 4.10 9.08 18.67
CA ASN A 17 3.13 10.15 18.76
C ASN A 17 1.72 9.63 19.09
N ILE A 18 1.25 8.59 18.39
CA ILE A 18 -0.08 8.02 18.60
C ILE A 18 -0.18 7.36 19.97
N VAL A 19 0.78 6.50 20.31
CA VAL A 19 0.76 5.73 21.58
C VAL A 19 0.84 6.67 22.77
N SER A 20 1.71 7.67 22.75
CA SER A 20 1.81 8.65 23.85
C SER A 20 0.51 9.45 24.04
N GLY A 21 -0.15 9.85 22.95
CA GLY A 21 -1.46 10.51 22.99
C GLY A 21 -2.54 9.59 23.56
N MET A 22 -2.60 8.37 23.07
CA MET A 22 -3.56 7.35 23.54
C MET A 22 -3.35 7.02 25.01
N ASP A 23 -2.10 6.77 25.45
CA ASP A 23 -1.80 6.45 26.86
C ASP A 23 -2.21 7.59 27.80
N SER A 24 -2.03 8.84 27.38
CA SER A 24 -2.49 10.01 28.16
C SER A 24 -4.01 10.02 28.32
N ILE A 25 -4.76 9.64 27.29
CA ILE A 25 -6.21 9.59 27.31
C ILE A 25 -6.70 8.42 28.16
N PHE A 26 -6.20 7.21 27.91
CA PHE A 26 -6.63 6.01 28.63
C PHE A 26 -6.35 6.05 30.13
N HIS A 27 -5.27 6.71 30.55
CA HIS A 27 -4.94 6.89 31.98
C HIS A 27 -5.56 8.16 32.58
N GLY A 28 -5.82 9.19 31.77
CA GLY A 28 -6.30 10.48 32.23
C GLY A 28 -7.79 10.55 32.49
N PHE A 29 -8.58 9.75 31.77
CA PHE A 29 -10.04 9.73 31.91
C PHE A 29 -10.49 8.68 32.94
N SER A 30 -11.46 9.03 33.76
CA SER A 30 -12.07 8.13 34.75
C SER A 30 -13.36 7.48 34.24
N ARG A 31 -13.84 7.85 33.07
CA ARG A 31 -15.06 7.35 32.43
C ARG A 31 -15.02 7.53 30.93
N ILE A 32 -15.84 6.74 30.24
CA ILE A 32 -16.03 6.80 28.80
C ILE A 32 -17.22 7.71 28.51
N ASP A 33 -16.95 8.94 28.13
CA ASP A 33 -17.96 9.96 27.76
C ASP A 33 -17.60 10.63 26.43
N ASP A 34 -18.35 11.65 26.04
CA ASP A 34 -18.14 12.34 24.77
C ASP A 34 -16.74 12.99 24.71
N ASP A 35 -16.28 13.60 25.81
CA ASP A 35 -14.94 14.23 25.90
C ASP A 35 -13.82 13.19 25.66
N PHE A 36 -13.98 11.95 26.20
CA PHE A 36 -13.04 10.86 25.95
C PHE A 36 -12.93 10.51 24.44
N TYR A 37 -14.06 10.45 23.73
CA TYR A 37 -14.05 10.16 22.30
C TYR A 37 -13.53 11.33 21.46
N GLU A 38 -13.78 12.58 21.85
CA GLU A 38 -13.28 13.77 21.18
C GLU A 38 -11.72 13.82 21.25
N GLU A 39 -11.15 13.53 22.40
CA GLU A 39 -9.68 13.44 22.56
C GLU A 39 -9.06 12.30 21.72
N LEU A 40 -9.72 11.12 21.67
CA LEU A 40 -9.27 10.02 20.82
C LEU A 40 -9.34 10.41 19.33
N GLU A 41 -10.41 11.10 18.91
CA GLU A 41 -10.54 11.61 17.54
C GLU A 41 -9.34 12.48 17.18
N GLU A 42 -8.98 13.44 18.05
CA GLU A 42 -7.87 14.34 17.80
C GLU A 42 -6.54 13.59 17.65
N VAL A 43 -6.25 12.64 18.54
CA VAL A 43 -5.01 11.82 18.48
C VAL A 43 -4.94 11.00 17.21
N LEU A 44 -6.03 10.36 16.78
CA LEU A 44 -6.05 9.54 15.57
C LEU A 44 -5.89 10.38 14.30
N ILE A 45 -6.54 11.56 14.24
CA ILE A 45 -6.37 12.50 13.11
C ILE A 45 -4.93 13.03 13.05
N MET A 46 -4.35 13.40 14.20
CA MET A 46 -2.94 13.83 14.28
C MET A 46 -1.96 12.72 13.89
N GLY A 47 -2.34 11.46 14.05
CA GLY A 47 -1.62 10.28 13.59
C GLY A 47 -1.72 10.01 12.08
N ASP A 48 -2.28 10.94 11.27
CA ASP A 48 -2.51 10.81 9.83
C ASP A 48 -3.51 9.68 9.43
N LEU A 49 -4.36 9.18 10.35
CA LEU A 49 -5.36 8.17 10.03
C LEU A 49 -6.48 8.72 9.11
N GLY A 50 -6.62 10.04 9.04
CA GLY A 50 -7.65 10.71 8.24
C GLY A 50 -9.00 10.78 8.95
N VAL A 51 -9.81 11.76 8.55
CA VAL A 51 -11.07 12.09 9.24
C VAL A 51 -12.11 10.98 9.09
N GLN A 52 -12.30 10.47 7.86
CA GLN A 52 -13.31 9.43 7.60
C GLN A 52 -12.99 8.14 8.35
N ALA A 53 -11.75 7.64 8.25
CA ALA A 53 -11.32 6.45 8.96
C ALA A 53 -11.47 6.60 10.47
N THR A 54 -11.12 7.76 11.02
CA THR A 54 -11.26 8.04 12.45
C THR A 54 -12.72 7.95 12.90
N TYR A 55 -13.66 8.52 12.15
CA TYR A 55 -15.07 8.42 12.48
C TYR A 55 -15.59 6.97 12.42
N ASP A 56 -15.23 6.23 11.38
CA ASP A 56 -15.66 4.83 11.23
C ASP A 56 -15.11 3.96 12.37
N ILE A 57 -13.82 4.17 12.76
CA ILE A 57 -13.18 3.49 13.89
C ILE A 57 -13.87 3.81 15.21
N LEU A 58 -14.15 5.09 15.48
CA LEU A 58 -14.76 5.51 16.73
C LEU A 58 -16.23 5.09 16.84
N ASP A 59 -16.96 5.06 15.74
CA ASP A 59 -18.33 4.56 15.72
C ASP A 59 -18.39 3.05 16.00
N ASP A 60 -17.47 2.27 15.44
CA ASP A 60 -17.31 0.85 15.74
C ASP A 60 -16.89 0.64 17.20
N LEU A 61 -15.93 1.40 17.70
CA LEU A 61 -15.51 1.38 19.11
C LEU A 61 -16.69 1.66 20.03
N LYS A 62 -17.51 2.70 19.77
CA LYS A 62 -18.70 3.03 20.56
C LYS A 62 -19.71 1.87 20.57
N ALA A 63 -19.89 1.20 19.43
CA ALA A 63 -20.75 0.04 19.33
C ALA A 63 -20.23 -1.13 20.18
N LYS A 64 -18.95 -1.47 20.08
CA LYS A 64 -18.28 -2.53 20.87
C LYS A 64 -18.30 -2.24 22.37
N VAL A 65 -18.03 -1.01 22.78
CA VAL A 65 -18.09 -0.56 24.19
C VAL A 65 -19.48 -0.76 24.75
N LYS A 66 -20.52 -0.40 24.01
CA LYS A 66 -21.92 -0.59 24.42
C LYS A 66 -22.30 -2.07 24.49
N GLU A 67 -21.92 -2.87 23.51
CA GLU A 67 -22.24 -4.30 23.43
C GLU A 67 -21.55 -5.09 24.55
N LYS A 68 -20.25 -4.85 24.76
CA LYS A 68 -19.46 -5.53 25.79
C LYS A 68 -19.62 -4.92 27.19
N HIS A 69 -20.44 -3.85 27.34
CA HIS A 69 -20.67 -3.15 28.62
C HIS A 69 -19.41 -2.63 29.31
N ILE A 70 -18.45 -2.17 28.52
CA ILE A 70 -17.18 -1.63 28.99
C ILE A 70 -17.41 -0.33 29.77
N LYS A 71 -16.69 -0.18 30.90
CA LYS A 71 -16.81 1.00 31.77
C LYS A 71 -15.49 1.73 31.99
N GLU A 72 -14.41 1.02 31.90
CA GLU A 72 -13.06 1.55 32.16
C GLU A 72 -12.41 1.97 30.85
N PRO A 73 -11.89 3.22 30.73
CA PRO A 73 -11.21 3.70 29.53
C PRO A 73 -10.09 2.78 29.04
N MET A 74 -9.30 2.21 29.95
CA MET A 74 -8.20 1.30 29.62
C MET A 74 -8.64 0.07 28.83
N GLU A 75 -9.84 -0.45 29.05
CA GLU A 75 -10.38 -1.59 28.30
C GLU A 75 -10.72 -1.21 26.82
N CYS A 76 -10.87 0.08 26.53
CA CYS A 76 -11.13 0.54 25.17
C CYS A 76 -9.90 0.44 24.25
N ARG A 77 -8.69 0.38 24.81
CA ARG A 77 -7.45 0.35 24.01
C ARG A 77 -7.38 -0.87 23.09
N GLU A 78 -7.64 -2.04 23.64
CA GLU A 78 -7.64 -3.28 22.83
C GLU A 78 -8.77 -3.28 21.80
N LEU A 79 -9.95 -2.79 22.17
CA LEU A 79 -11.08 -2.67 21.24
C LEU A 79 -10.82 -1.70 20.10
N LEU A 80 -10.14 -0.59 20.38
CA LEU A 80 -9.73 0.37 19.35
C LEU A 80 -8.77 -0.27 18.34
N ILE A 81 -7.77 -1.00 18.82
CA ILE A 81 -6.81 -1.73 18.00
C ILE A 81 -7.52 -2.80 17.16
N GLU A 82 -8.47 -3.54 17.77
CA GLU A 82 -9.30 -4.53 17.08
C GLU A 82 -10.13 -3.87 15.96
N SER A 83 -10.78 -2.74 16.22
CA SER A 83 -11.55 -2.01 15.23
C SER A 83 -10.71 -1.54 14.04
N ILE A 84 -9.48 -1.08 14.28
CA ILE A 84 -8.57 -0.66 13.22
C ILE A 84 -8.13 -1.88 12.39
N LYS A 85 -7.82 -3.03 13.03
CA LYS A 85 -7.44 -4.26 12.34
C LYS A 85 -8.55 -4.76 11.43
N GLU A 86 -9.79 -4.79 11.93
CA GLU A 86 -10.96 -5.20 11.15
C GLU A 86 -11.20 -4.31 9.93
N GLN A 87 -11.03 -3.00 10.08
CA GLN A 87 -11.15 -2.07 8.95
C GLN A 87 -10.04 -2.24 7.91
N MET A 88 -8.86 -2.69 8.32
CA MET A 88 -7.72 -2.89 7.43
C MET A 88 -7.65 -4.30 6.83
N ASP A 89 -8.58 -5.19 7.15
CA ASP A 89 -8.62 -6.52 6.55
C ASP A 89 -9.00 -6.44 5.08
N ILE A 90 -8.13 -7.00 4.22
CA ILE A 90 -8.28 -6.97 2.77
C ILE A 90 -8.91 -8.25 2.20
N GLY A 91 -9.18 -9.24 3.04
CA GLY A 91 -9.76 -10.51 2.67
C GLY A 91 -8.83 -11.45 1.88
N GLU A 92 -9.24 -12.72 1.76
CA GLU A 92 -8.42 -13.78 1.14
C GLU A 92 -8.24 -13.62 -0.37
N THR A 93 -9.19 -12.98 -1.07
CA THR A 93 -9.20 -12.83 -2.53
C THR A 93 -8.31 -11.70 -3.04
N ALA A 94 -7.72 -10.91 -2.16
CA ALA A 94 -6.93 -9.73 -2.54
C ALA A 94 -5.75 -10.04 -3.50
N TYR A 95 -5.22 -11.27 -3.46
CA TYR A 95 -4.07 -11.72 -4.26
C TYR A 95 -4.43 -12.78 -5.31
N GLU A 96 -5.69 -12.88 -5.70
CA GLU A 96 -6.13 -13.89 -6.68
C GLU A 96 -5.39 -13.76 -8.02
N PHE A 97 -5.01 -12.55 -8.41
CA PHE A 97 -4.23 -12.29 -9.62
C PHE A 97 -2.87 -13.01 -9.67
N GLU A 98 -2.30 -13.39 -8.54
CA GLU A 98 -1.06 -14.16 -8.48
C GLU A 98 -1.28 -15.66 -8.81
N ASN A 99 -2.52 -16.15 -8.70
CA ASN A 99 -2.87 -17.55 -8.83
C ASN A 99 -3.55 -17.91 -10.16
N CYS A 100 -3.77 -16.93 -11.02
CA CYS A 100 -4.35 -17.13 -12.35
C CYS A 100 -3.55 -16.35 -13.41
N THR A 101 -3.85 -16.58 -14.69
CA THR A 101 -3.27 -15.76 -15.75
C THR A 101 -3.78 -14.34 -15.63
N SER A 102 -2.88 -13.40 -15.42
CA SER A 102 -3.23 -12.01 -15.09
C SER A 102 -2.43 -10.96 -15.85
N VAL A 103 -3.04 -9.78 -15.96
CA VAL A 103 -2.39 -8.55 -16.42
C VAL A 103 -2.42 -7.54 -15.27
N VAL A 104 -1.25 -7.15 -14.80
CA VAL A 104 -1.05 -6.21 -13.70
C VAL A 104 -0.57 -4.87 -14.26
N MET A 105 -1.42 -3.88 -14.26
CA MET A 105 -1.05 -2.51 -14.65
C MET A 105 -0.58 -1.74 -13.42
N VAL A 106 0.64 -1.19 -13.46
CA VAL A 106 1.23 -0.45 -12.34
C VAL A 106 1.24 1.04 -12.68
N ILE A 107 0.48 1.83 -11.92
CA ILE A 107 0.29 3.27 -12.11
C ILE A 107 0.79 4.05 -10.89
N GLY A 108 0.99 5.36 -11.01
CA GLY A 108 1.47 6.24 -9.95
C GLY A 108 2.32 7.37 -10.50
N VAL A 109 2.59 8.41 -9.71
CA VAL A 109 3.42 9.54 -10.16
C VAL A 109 4.90 9.14 -10.31
N ASN A 110 5.70 10.00 -10.92
CA ASN A 110 7.14 9.74 -11.04
C ASN A 110 7.82 9.78 -9.65
N GLY A 111 8.78 8.88 -9.40
CA GLY A 111 9.56 8.84 -8.17
C GLY A 111 8.93 8.10 -6.98
N VAL A 112 7.68 7.61 -7.11
CA VAL A 112 7.04 6.83 -6.03
C VAL A 112 7.51 5.38 -5.94
N GLY A 113 8.30 4.87 -6.90
CA GLY A 113 8.83 3.51 -6.86
C GLY A 113 8.11 2.49 -7.75
N LYS A 114 7.37 2.90 -8.80
CA LYS A 114 6.68 1.97 -9.73
C LYS A 114 7.61 0.91 -10.30
N THR A 115 8.66 1.34 -10.98
CA THR A 115 9.65 0.46 -11.63
C THR A 115 10.31 -0.49 -10.62
N THR A 116 10.65 0.02 -9.44
CA THR A 116 11.19 -0.77 -8.33
C THR A 116 10.17 -1.79 -7.82
N THR A 117 8.91 -1.39 -7.65
CA THR A 117 7.81 -2.29 -7.24
C THR A 117 7.63 -3.43 -8.24
N ILE A 118 7.60 -3.11 -9.55
CA ILE A 118 7.49 -4.13 -10.61
C ILE A 118 8.65 -5.11 -10.52
N GLY A 119 9.89 -4.62 -10.37
CA GLY A 119 11.06 -5.47 -10.27
C GLY A 119 11.03 -6.40 -9.06
N LYS A 120 10.65 -5.88 -7.89
CA LYS A 120 10.52 -6.67 -6.65
C LYS A 120 9.41 -7.70 -6.74
N LEU A 121 8.23 -7.31 -7.23
CA LEU A 121 7.09 -8.21 -7.36
C LEU A 121 7.37 -9.30 -8.42
N ALA A 122 7.99 -8.95 -9.56
CA ALA A 122 8.43 -9.91 -10.55
C ALA A 122 9.43 -10.92 -9.97
N GLY A 123 10.39 -10.46 -9.15
CA GLY A 123 11.35 -11.31 -8.46
C GLY A 123 10.67 -12.30 -7.52
N LYS A 124 9.70 -11.87 -6.72
CA LYS A 124 8.92 -12.72 -5.82
C LYS A 124 8.11 -13.78 -6.58
N LEU A 125 7.36 -13.37 -7.61
CA LEU A 125 6.58 -14.28 -8.43
C LEU A 125 7.46 -15.31 -9.14
N ARG A 126 8.66 -14.91 -9.60
CA ARG A 126 9.64 -15.83 -10.18
C ARG A 126 10.18 -16.84 -9.16
N ALA A 127 10.43 -16.42 -7.92
CA ALA A 127 10.83 -17.31 -6.84
C ALA A 127 9.74 -18.37 -6.54
N GLU A 128 8.47 -18.04 -6.78
CA GLU A 128 7.32 -18.94 -6.73
C GLU A 128 7.13 -19.76 -8.03
N ASN A 129 8.12 -19.76 -8.94
CA ASN A 129 8.10 -20.46 -10.24
C ASN A 129 7.05 -19.92 -11.23
N LYS A 130 6.54 -18.72 -11.07
CA LYS A 130 5.66 -18.06 -12.04
C LYS A 130 6.45 -17.55 -13.24
N LYS A 131 5.87 -17.63 -14.43
CA LYS A 131 6.43 -17.03 -15.65
C LYS A 131 5.95 -15.59 -15.72
N VAL A 132 6.88 -14.63 -15.66
CA VAL A 132 6.59 -13.20 -15.66
C VAL A 132 7.12 -12.55 -16.93
N VAL A 133 6.25 -11.79 -17.60
CA VAL A 133 6.61 -10.86 -18.69
C VAL A 133 6.40 -9.44 -18.19
N ILE A 134 7.32 -8.53 -18.50
CA ILE A 134 7.25 -7.11 -18.14
C ILE A 134 7.17 -6.28 -19.40
N ALA A 135 6.19 -5.40 -19.50
CA ALA A 135 6.06 -4.38 -20.54
C ALA A 135 6.62 -3.04 -20.06
N ALA A 136 7.69 -2.54 -20.69
CA ALA A 136 8.25 -1.21 -20.43
C ALA A 136 7.46 -0.15 -21.20
N ALA A 137 6.25 0.19 -20.71
CA ALA A 137 5.38 1.15 -21.38
C ALA A 137 5.58 2.61 -20.91
N ASP A 138 6.48 2.91 -19.97
CA ASP A 138 7.01 4.26 -19.71
C ASP A 138 8.04 4.62 -20.80
N THR A 139 7.58 4.83 -22.01
CA THR A 139 8.43 5.08 -23.20
C THR A 139 9.03 6.49 -23.25
N PHE A 140 8.62 7.36 -22.36
CA PHE A 140 9.10 8.75 -22.31
C PHE A 140 10.37 8.95 -21.50
N ARG A 141 10.73 7.97 -20.67
CA ARG A 141 11.91 8.00 -19.82
C ARG A 141 12.92 6.94 -20.28
N ALA A 142 13.97 7.38 -20.97
CA ALA A 142 15.05 6.48 -21.42
C ALA A 142 15.60 5.62 -20.27
N ALA A 143 15.81 6.23 -19.08
CA ALA A 143 16.29 5.54 -17.91
C ALA A 143 15.31 4.50 -17.33
N ALA A 144 14.00 4.59 -17.61
CA ALA A 144 13.02 3.64 -17.06
C ALA A 144 13.23 2.23 -17.66
N GLY A 145 13.44 2.15 -18.97
CA GLY A 145 13.73 0.88 -19.63
C GLY A 145 15.05 0.24 -19.18
N GLU A 146 16.08 1.04 -18.94
CA GLU A 146 17.36 0.55 -18.40
C GLU A 146 17.20 0.06 -16.96
N GLN A 147 16.51 0.82 -16.13
CA GLN A 147 16.21 0.44 -14.76
C GLN A 147 15.40 -0.86 -14.68
N LEU A 148 14.39 -1.04 -15.55
CA LEU A 148 13.66 -2.31 -15.65
C LEU A 148 14.55 -3.48 -16.06
N LYS A 149 15.54 -3.27 -16.95
CA LYS A 149 16.50 -4.31 -17.32
C LYS A 149 17.34 -4.76 -16.13
N GLU A 150 17.76 -3.82 -15.28
CA GLU A 150 18.50 -4.14 -14.06
C GLU A 150 17.69 -5.03 -13.12
N TRP A 151 16.38 -4.80 -13.01
CA TRP A 151 15.47 -5.63 -12.23
C TRP A 151 15.07 -6.93 -12.94
N ALA A 152 14.89 -6.92 -14.26
CA ALA A 152 14.50 -8.10 -15.03
C ALA A 152 15.59 -9.19 -15.03
N ASN A 153 16.86 -8.80 -15.07
CA ASN A 153 17.98 -9.74 -15.07
C ASN A 153 18.03 -10.64 -13.81
N PRO A 154 18.04 -10.09 -12.57
CA PRO A 154 18.00 -10.91 -11.37
C PRO A 154 16.71 -11.73 -11.22
N SER A 155 15.57 -11.16 -11.62
CA SER A 155 14.27 -11.81 -11.53
C SER A 155 14.04 -12.85 -12.63
N GLN A 156 14.91 -12.92 -13.66
CA GLN A 156 14.71 -13.75 -14.86
C GLN A 156 13.34 -13.52 -15.54
N ALA A 157 12.76 -12.34 -15.38
CA ALA A 157 11.56 -11.91 -16.09
C ALA A 157 11.90 -11.46 -17.50
N GLU A 158 11.03 -11.74 -18.45
CA GLU A 158 11.24 -11.27 -19.81
C GLU A 158 10.74 -9.85 -19.97
N LEU A 159 11.61 -8.96 -20.47
CA LEU A 159 11.28 -7.55 -20.70
C LEU A 159 10.94 -7.32 -22.17
N ILE A 160 9.75 -6.79 -22.43
CA ILE A 160 9.29 -6.29 -23.71
C ILE A 160 9.30 -4.76 -23.65
N GLY A 161 10.05 -4.12 -24.50
CA GLY A 161 10.17 -2.66 -24.56
C GLY A 161 10.18 -2.16 -25.99
N GLY A 162 9.79 -0.89 -26.16
CA GLY A 162 9.91 -0.15 -27.42
C GLY A 162 11.16 0.74 -27.43
N GLN A 163 11.38 1.44 -28.55
CA GLN A 163 12.32 2.54 -28.61
C GLN A 163 11.78 3.73 -27.80
N GLU A 164 12.68 4.61 -27.33
CA GLU A 164 12.28 5.87 -26.69
C GLU A 164 11.30 6.64 -27.58
N GLY A 165 10.19 7.10 -26.99
CA GLY A 165 9.13 7.82 -27.70
C GLY A 165 8.14 6.95 -28.48
N SER A 166 8.25 5.62 -28.43
CA SER A 166 7.23 4.74 -29.03
C SER A 166 5.87 4.91 -28.34
N ASP A 167 4.79 4.55 -29.06
CA ASP A 167 3.45 4.54 -28.46
C ASP A 167 3.38 3.48 -27.34
N PRO A 168 3.10 3.86 -26.08
CA PRO A 168 2.95 2.91 -24.98
C PRO A 168 1.97 1.76 -25.28
N ALA A 169 0.90 2.06 -26.03
CA ALA A 169 -0.08 1.07 -26.43
C ALA A 169 0.49 0.00 -27.37
N SER A 170 1.45 0.35 -28.25
CA SER A 170 2.13 -0.64 -29.10
C SER A 170 3.02 -1.57 -28.30
N VAL A 171 3.71 -1.06 -27.26
CA VAL A 171 4.51 -1.89 -26.34
C VAL A 171 3.61 -2.89 -25.60
N VAL A 172 2.44 -2.46 -25.15
CA VAL A 172 1.47 -3.34 -24.49
C VAL A 172 0.97 -4.41 -25.45
N PHE A 173 0.69 -4.07 -26.71
CA PHE A 173 0.28 -5.05 -27.73
C PHE A 173 1.34 -6.14 -27.93
N ASP A 174 2.60 -5.74 -28.09
CA ASP A 174 3.71 -6.69 -28.26
C ASP A 174 3.93 -7.54 -27.00
N ALA A 175 3.77 -6.95 -25.82
CA ALA A 175 3.91 -7.65 -24.55
C ALA A 175 2.78 -8.66 -24.33
N VAL A 176 1.53 -8.34 -24.69
CA VAL A 176 0.41 -9.30 -24.66
C VAL A 176 0.68 -10.48 -25.60
N ALA A 177 1.11 -10.21 -26.84
CA ALA A 177 1.45 -11.25 -27.79
C ALA A 177 2.58 -12.15 -27.25
N ALA A 178 3.61 -11.56 -26.65
CA ALA A 178 4.70 -12.26 -26.01
C ALA A 178 4.23 -13.10 -24.82
N ALA A 179 3.42 -12.57 -23.93
CA ALA A 179 2.87 -13.26 -22.76
C ALA A 179 2.06 -14.50 -23.17
N LYS A 180 1.18 -14.37 -24.16
CA LYS A 180 0.38 -15.48 -24.71
C LYS A 180 1.26 -16.56 -25.34
N ALA A 181 2.23 -16.19 -26.17
CA ALA A 181 3.11 -17.12 -26.85
C ALA A 181 3.97 -17.95 -25.88
N ARG A 182 4.30 -17.36 -24.71
CA ARG A 182 5.13 -17.99 -23.68
C ARG A 182 4.35 -18.65 -22.56
N HIS A 183 3.02 -18.57 -22.60
CA HIS A 183 2.14 -18.99 -21.51
C HIS A 183 2.59 -18.38 -20.19
N ALA A 184 2.73 -17.05 -20.17
CA ALA A 184 3.08 -16.31 -18.97
C ALA A 184 1.92 -16.35 -17.96
N ASP A 185 2.27 -16.52 -16.69
CA ASP A 185 1.29 -16.46 -15.61
C ASP A 185 0.90 -15.03 -15.32
N VAL A 186 1.88 -14.10 -15.38
CA VAL A 186 1.65 -12.67 -15.08
C VAL A 186 2.33 -11.79 -16.13
N LEU A 187 1.57 -10.87 -16.72
CA LEU A 187 2.05 -9.75 -17.51
C LEU A 187 2.00 -8.47 -16.66
N MET A 188 3.16 -7.88 -16.35
CA MET A 188 3.25 -6.61 -15.63
C MET A 188 3.49 -5.46 -16.60
N ILE A 189 2.83 -4.32 -16.42
CA ILE A 189 2.93 -3.15 -17.30
C ILE A 189 3.42 -1.96 -16.47
N ASP A 190 4.64 -1.46 -16.76
CA ASP A 190 5.14 -0.19 -16.21
C ASP A 190 4.61 0.97 -17.03
N THR A 191 3.93 1.92 -16.37
CA THR A 191 3.27 3.05 -17.04
C THR A 191 3.97 4.37 -16.73
N ALA A 192 3.77 5.38 -17.58
CA ALA A 192 4.23 6.74 -17.32
C ALA A 192 3.51 7.35 -16.10
N GLY A 193 4.24 8.14 -15.30
CA GLY A 193 3.73 8.75 -14.07
C GLY A 193 3.40 10.23 -14.17
N ARG A 194 2.86 10.71 -15.31
CA ARG A 194 2.65 12.15 -15.57
C ARG A 194 1.25 12.63 -15.20
N LEU A 195 0.92 12.58 -13.89
CA LEU A 195 -0.39 12.97 -13.36
C LEU A 195 -0.73 14.45 -13.62
N HIS A 196 0.29 15.34 -13.69
CA HIS A 196 0.10 16.75 -14.04
C HIS A 196 -0.53 16.96 -15.43
N ASN A 197 -0.48 15.95 -16.33
CA ASN A 197 -1.19 15.92 -17.58
C ASN A 197 -2.26 14.82 -17.56
N LYS A 198 -3.20 14.95 -16.62
CA LYS A 198 -4.26 13.97 -16.32
C LYS A 198 -4.95 13.48 -17.61
N LYS A 199 -5.30 14.40 -18.52
CA LYS A 199 -6.01 14.05 -19.76
C LYS A 199 -5.21 13.09 -20.64
N ASN A 200 -3.93 13.37 -20.88
CA ASN A 200 -3.09 12.52 -21.71
C ASN A 200 -2.85 11.16 -21.05
N LEU A 201 -2.59 11.15 -19.73
CA LEU A 201 -2.43 9.91 -18.97
C LEU A 201 -3.69 9.04 -19.06
N MET A 202 -4.88 9.64 -18.91
CA MET A 202 -6.15 8.92 -19.08
C MET A 202 -6.30 8.31 -20.47
N GLU A 203 -5.93 9.05 -21.52
CA GLU A 203 -6.00 8.55 -22.91
C GLU A 203 -5.02 7.40 -23.13
N GLU A 204 -3.82 7.49 -22.60
CA GLU A 204 -2.81 6.42 -22.65
C GLU A 204 -3.33 5.15 -21.93
N LEU A 205 -3.80 5.27 -20.68
CA LEU A 205 -4.35 4.14 -19.91
C LEU A 205 -5.57 3.50 -20.61
N ARG A 206 -6.47 4.32 -21.15
CA ARG A 206 -7.63 3.82 -21.91
C ARG A 206 -7.22 3.06 -23.17
N LYS A 207 -6.19 3.51 -23.90
CA LYS A 207 -5.68 2.80 -25.09
C LYS A 207 -5.07 1.46 -24.71
N MET A 208 -4.26 1.42 -23.64
CA MET A 208 -3.69 0.19 -23.12
C MET A 208 -4.78 -0.80 -22.72
N ASN A 209 -5.77 -0.35 -21.92
CA ASN A 209 -6.90 -1.20 -21.50
C ASN A 209 -7.66 -1.76 -22.69
N LYS A 210 -7.98 -0.96 -23.73
CA LYS A 210 -8.65 -1.43 -24.94
C LYS A 210 -7.85 -2.53 -25.68
N ILE A 211 -6.52 -2.45 -25.68
CA ILE A 211 -5.68 -3.48 -26.28
C ILE A 211 -5.78 -4.76 -25.45
N ILE A 212 -5.66 -4.66 -24.14
CA ILE A 212 -5.71 -5.82 -23.25
C ILE A 212 -7.10 -6.48 -23.34
N ASP A 213 -8.19 -5.69 -23.35
CA ASP A 213 -9.57 -6.21 -23.48
C ASP A 213 -9.80 -6.95 -24.77
N ARG A 214 -9.18 -6.49 -25.87
CA ARG A 214 -9.30 -7.11 -27.17
C ARG A 214 -8.40 -8.33 -27.34
N GLU A 215 -7.14 -8.24 -26.92
CA GLU A 215 -6.10 -9.24 -27.21
C GLU A 215 -5.95 -10.28 -26.09
N PHE A 216 -6.38 -9.96 -24.84
CA PHE A 216 -6.24 -10.85 -23.70
C PHE A 216 -7.47 -10.78 -22.76
N PRO A 217 -8.70 -10.97 -23.30
CA PRO A 217 -9.94 -10.81 -22.53
C PRO A 217 -10.09 -11.83 -21.40
N GLU A 218 -9.44 -12.97 -21.48
CA GLU A 218 -9.47 -14.04 -20.47
C GLU A 218 -8.57 -13.80 -19.26
N ALA A 219 -7.65 -12.83 -19.35
CA ALA A 219 -6.72 -12.54 -18.24
C ALA A 219 -7.41 -11.78 -17.11
N TYR A 220 -7.11 -12.17 -15.87
CA TYR A 220 -7.50 -11.39 -14.68
C TYR A 220 -6.88 -9.99 -14.73
N ARG A 221 -7.63 -8.99 -14.34
CA ARG A 221 -7.21 -7.58 -14.41
C ARG A 221 -6.87 -7.05 -13.02
N GLU A 222 -5.65 -6.61 -12.86
CA GLU A 222 -5.18 -5.95 -11.65
C GLU A 222 -4.61 -4.58 -11.99
N THR A 223 -5.04 -3.53 -11.29
CA THR A 223 -4.48 -2.18 -11.41
C THR A 223 -3.94 -1.75 -10.06
N LEU A 224 -2.62 -1.74 -9.93
CA LEU A 224 -1.94 -1.33 -8.70
C LEU A 224 -1.51 0.14 -8.79
N VAL A 225 -2.00 0.98 -7.90
CA VAL A 225 -1.45 2.32 -7.72
C VAL A 225 -0.31 2.29 -6.70
N VAL A 226 0.85 2.81 -7.10
CA VAL A 226 2.02 2.93 -6.22
C VAL A 226 2.06 4.35 -5.66
N LEU A 227 2.14 4.45 -4.34
CA LEU A 227 2.13 5.70 -3.58
C LEU A 227 3.32 5.77 -2.64
N ASP A 228 3.88 6.96 -2.47
CA ASP A 228 4.96 7.24 -1.51
C ASP A 228 4.36 7.66 -0.17
N ALA A 229 4.48 6.80 0.85
CA ALA A 229 3.91 7.03 2.17
C ALA A 229 4.45 8.30 2.86
N THR A 230 5.69 8.72 2.54
CA THR A 230 6.29 9.92 3.13
C THR A 230 5.55 11.21 2.76
N THR A 231 4.73 11.18 1.71
CA THR A 231 3.96 12.34 1.25
C THR A 231 2.65 12.55 2.01
N GLY A 232 2.23 11.59 2.86
CA GLY A 232 1.05 11.69 3.72
C GLY A 232 -0.22 12.01 2.92
N GLN A 233 -0.97 13.05 3.28
CA GLN A 233 -2.23 13.43 2.64
C GLN A 233 -2.11 13.68 1.11
N ASN A 234 -0.92 14.02 0.61
CA ASN A 234 -0.70 14.10 -0.84
C ASN A 234 -0.79 12.71 -1.51
N ALA A 235 -0.39 11.63 -0.82
CA ALA A 235 -0.56 10.27 -1.35
C ALA A 235 -2.04 9.92 -1.51
N LEU A 236 -2.88 10.27 -0.51
CA LEU A 236 -4.32 10.09 -0.57
C LEU A 236 -4.94 10.88 -1.73
N GLN A 237 -4.54 12.15 -1.90
CA GLN A 237 -5.01 12.97 -3.01
C GLN A 237 -4.63 12.36 -4.37
N GLN A 238 -3.40 11.88 -4.53
CA GLN A 238 -2.95 11.18 -5.74
C GLN A 238 -3.78 9.92 -5.98
N ALA A 239 -4.04 9.13 -4.94
CA ALA A 239 -4.85 7.93 -5.05
C ALA A 239 -6.27 8.24 -5.55
N LYS A 240 -6.93 9.29 -5.02
CA LYS A 240 -8.23 9.77 -5.49
C LYS A 240 -8.18 10.16 -6.96
N GLU A 241 -7.17 10.92 -7.37
CA GLU A 241 -7.01 11.35 -8.76
C GLU A 241 -6.77 10.19 -9.73
N PHE A 242 -6.02 9.16 -9.32
CA PHE A 242 -5.86 7.95 -10.11
C PHE A 242 -7.14 7.12 -10.16
N ASN A 243 -7.89 7.03 -9.06
CA ASN A 243 -9.16 6.31 -9.02
C ASN A 243 -10.22 6.92 -9.94
N ASP A 244 -10.18 8.24 -10.16
CA ASP A 244 -11.04 8.91 -11.15
C ASP A 244 -10.71 8.52 -12.61
N VAL A 245 -9.52 8.02 -12.89
CA VAL A 245 -9.03 7.78 -14.25
C VAL A 245 -8.82 6.31 -14.59
N ALA A 246 -8.62 5.47 -13.58
CA ALA A 246 -8.43 4.04 -13.70
C ALA A 246 -9.19 3.33 -12.59
N GLU A 247 -9.73 2.17 -12.88
CA GLU A 247 -10.31 1.29 -11.87
C GLU A 247 -9.17 0.65 -11.07
N ILE A 248 -8.83 1.25 -9.91
CA ILE A 248 -7.78 0.77 -9.04
C ILE A 248 -8.31 -0.44 -8.26
N THR A 249 -7.57 -1.54 -8.27
CA THR A 249 -7.91 -2.78 -7.55
C THR A 249 -7.01 -3.04 -6.36
N GLY A 250 -5.91 -2.30 -6.24
CA GLY A 250 -4.99 -2.42 -5.11
C GLY A 250 -4.00 -1.28 -5.01
N ILE A 251 -3.47 -1.10 -3.82
CA ILE A 251 -2.53 -0.05 -3.46
C ILE A 251 -1.20 -0.68 -3.03
N VAL A 252 -0.10 -0.07 -3.47
CA VAL A 252 1.25 -0.36 -2.99
C VAL A 252 1.78 0.88 -2.30
N LEU A 253 2.06 0.78 -1.00
CA LEU A 253 2.69 1.86 -0.23
C LEU A 253 4.19 1.62 -0.13
N THR A 254 4.96 2.56 -0.63
CA THR A 254 6.43 2.52 -0.62
C THR A 254 7.02 3.46 0.43
N LYS A 255 8.30 3.26 0.77
CA LYS A 255 9.08 4.12 1.68
C LYS A 255 8.50 4.21 3.10
N MET A 256 7.88 3.13 3.56
CA MET A 256 7.32 3.06 4.90
C MET A 256 8.40 3.09 5.99
N ASP A 257 9.65 2.76 5.63
CA ASP A 257 10.85 2.81 6.48
C ASP A 257 11.34 4.23 6.81
N GLY A 258 10.83 5.25 6.11
CA GLY A 258 11.25 6.65 6.30
C GLY A 258 10.13 7.60 6.69
N THR A 259 8.93 7.10 7.02
CA THR A 259 7.77 7.96 7.22
C THR A 259 7.41 8.19 8.69
N ALA A 260 7.09 9.44 9.04
CA ALA A 260 6.37 9.77 10.28
C ALA A 260 4.84 9.84 10.08
N LYS A 261 4.34 9.40 8.91
CA LYS A 261 2.95 9.51 8.47
C LYS A 261 2.36 8.12 8.15
N GLY A 262 2.67 7.12 8.97
CA GLY A 262 2.25 5.74 8.75
C GLY A 262 0.74 5.53 8.75
N GLY A 263 -0.01 6.34 9.52
CA GLY A 263 -1.47 6.30 9.56
C GLY A 263 -2.15 6.53 8.21
N ILE A 264 -1.43 7.11 7.22
CA ILE A 264 -1.96 7.34 5.88
C ILE A 264 -2.45 6.06 5.19
N ALA A 265 -1.93 4.89 5.54
CA ALA A 265 -2.41 3.61 5.01
C ALA A 265 -3.88 3.37 5.37
N VAL A 266 -4.26 3.69 6.61
CA VAL A 266 -5.64 3.57 7.11
C VAL A 266 -6.55 4.56 6.37
N ALA A 267 -6.12 5.83 6.27
CA ALA A 267 -6.86 6.86 5.56
C ALA A 267 -7.16 6.49 4.09
N ILE A 268 -6.15 6.01 3.37
CA ILE A 268 -6.29 5.66 1.96
C ILE A 268 -7.26 4.48 1.79
N HIS A 269 -7.14 3.45 2.64
CA HIS A 269 -8.03 2.30 2.61
C HIS A 269 -9.49 2.70 2.85
N ALA A 270 -9.76 3.45 3.91
CA ALA A 270 -11.10 3.87 4.30
C ALA A 270 -11.77 4.79 3.26
N GLU A 271 -11.02 5.76 2.71
CA GLU A 271 -11.60 6.75 1.81
C GLU A 271 -11.84 6.23 0.37
N LEU A 272 -11.07 5.25 -0.07
CA LEU A 272 -11.17 4.72 -1.43
C LEU A 272 -11.91 3.38 -1.51
N GLY A 273 -12.03 2.64 -0.40
CA GLY A 273 -12.52 1.27 -0.40
C GLY A 273 -11.64 0.31 -1.22
N VAL A 274 -10.36 0.69 -1.45
CA VAL A 274 -9.40 -0.10 -2.22
C VAL A 274 -8.34 -0.67 -1.26
N PRO A 275 -8.05 -1.99 -1.31
CA PRO A 275 -7.14 -2.61 -0.38
C PRO A 275 -5.69 -2.16 -0.58
N VAL A 276 -4.99 -1.91 0.53
CA VAL A 276 -3.53 -1.85 0.54
C VAL A 276 -3.03 -3.29 0.42
N LYS A 277 -2.42 -3.63 -0.72
CA LYS A 277 -1.97 -5.01 -1.00
C LYS A 277 -0.50 -5.24 -0.67
N TYR A 278 0.35 -4.24 -0.84
CA TYR A 278 1.78 -4.38 -0.59
C TYR A 278 2.35 -3.18 0.15
N ILE A 279 3.34 -3.46 0.99
CA ILE A 279 4.14 -2.45 1.69
C ILE A 279 5.62 -2.62 1.34
N GLY A 280 6.29 -1.50 1.05
CA GLY A 280 7.73 -1.42 0.80
C GLY A 280 8.46 -0.67 1.93
N VAL A 281 9.50 -1.32 2.49
CA VAL A 281 10.30 -0.82 3.63
C VAL A 281 11.81 -0.78 3.32
N GLY A 282 12.17 -0.52 2.09
CA GLY A 282 13.58 -0.46 1.66
C GLY A 282 13.79 -0.85 0.20
N GLU A 283 15.01 -1.19 -0.20
CA GLU A 283 15.42 -1.29 -1.60
C GLU A 283 15.54 -2.73 -2.13
N THR A 284 15.66 -3.74 -1.26
CA THR A 284 15.84 -5.14 -1.68
C THR A 284 14.50 -5.80 -2.09
N ILE A 285 14.55 -6.93 -2.78
CA ILE A 285 13.35 -7.69 -3.18
C ILE A 285 12.50 -8.05 -1.95
N ASP A 286 13.16 -8.45 -0.87
CA ASP A 286 12.49 -8.87 0.37
C ASP A 286 11.86 -7.69 1.13
N ASP A 287 12.19 -6.45 0.78
CA ASP A 287 11.62 -5.24 1.38
C ASP A 287 10.25 -4.84 0.80
N LEU A 288 9.70 -5.60 -0.13
CA LEU A 288 8.31 -5.51 -0.56
C LEU A 288 7.56 -6.74 -0.05
N GLN A 289 6.56 -6.58 0.78
CA GLN A 289 5.78 -7.69 1.32
C GLN A 289 4.28 -7.48 1.12
N LYS A 290 3.53 -8.60 1.12
CA LYS A 290 2.07 -8.56 1.19
C LYS A 290 1.65 -7.83 2.46
N PHE A 291 0.59 -7.05 2.36
CA PHE A 291 0.02 -6.38 3.52
C PHE A 291 -0.58 -7.40 4.49
N ASN A 292 -0.28 -7.23 5.74
CA ASN A 292 -0.91 -7.95 6.85
C ASN A 292 -1.41 -6.91 7.85
N ALA A 293 -2.71 -6.89 8.11
CA ALA A 293 -3.35 -5.91 8.98
C ALA A 293 -2.83 -6.00 10.42
N ASP A 294 -2.68 -7.24 10.94
CA ASP A 294 -2.18 -7.45 12.30
C ASP A 294 -0.76 -6.91 12.48
N ASP A 295 0.16 -7.29 11.58
CA ASP A 295 1.55 -6.84 11.63
C ASP A 295 1.66 -5.32 11.52
N PHE A 296 0.87 -4.72 10.62
CA PHE A 296 0.88 -3.28 10.39
C PHE A 296 0.32 -2.51 11.59
N VAL A 297 -0.84 -2.91 12.11
CA VAL A 297 -1.49 -2.24 13.24
C VAL A 297 -0.69 -2.43 14.51
N ASN A 298 -0.13 -3.62 14.74
CA ASN A 298 0.77 -3.85 15.88
C ASN A 298 2.01 -2.94 15.78
N ALA A 299 2.64 -2.83 14.60
CA ALA A 299 3.79 -1.94 14.41
C ALA A 299 3.45 -0.46 14.65
N LEU A 300 2.19 -0.05 14.44
CA LEU A 300 1.73 1.33 14.56
C LEU A 300 1.26 1.68 15.98
N PHE A 301 0.73 0.72 16.75
CA PHE A 301 0.06 0.97 18.03
C PHE A 301 0.70 0.25 19.24
N GLU A 302 1.60 -0.71 19.01
CA GLU A 302 2.25 -1.45 20.11
C GLU A 302 3.72 -1.04 20.26
N ARG A 303 4.14 -0.79 21.50
CA ARG A 303 5.57 -0.59 21.81
C ARG A 303 6.31 -1.92 21.70
N PRO A 304 7.55 -1.94 21.14
CA PRO A 304 8.40 -3.14 21.21
C PRO A 304 8.66 -3.51 22.68
N LYS A 305 8.59 -4.80 22.99
CA LYS A 305 8.80 -5.30 24.37
C LYS A 305 10.15 -4.95 24.99
N ASP A 306 11.13 -4.58 24.17
CA ASP A 306 12.47 -4.17 24.63
C ASP A 306 12.49 -2.74 25.20
N ASP A 307 11.52 -1.90 24.82
CA ASP A 307 11.40 -0.52 25.32
C ASP A 307 10.67 -0.49 26.68
N GLU A 308 9.73 -1.39 26.95
CA GLU A 308 9.03 -1.51 28.25
C GLU A 308 10.00 -1.87 29.38
N ALA A 309 10.99 -2.73 29.12
CA ALA A 309 12.00 -3.12 30.11
C ALA A 309 12.97 -1.99 30.49
N SER A 310 13.12 -0.97 29.65
CA SER A 310 14.00 0.17 29.93
C SER A 310 13.30 1.30 30.70
N GLU A 311 11.99 1.45 30.61
CA GLU A 311 11.22 2.44 31.38
C GLU A 311 11.00 1.97 32.84
N GLU A 312 10.75 0.66 33.08
CA GLU A 312 10.63 0.13 34.46
C GLU A 312 11.92 0.25 35.29
N VAL A 313 13.08 0.34 34.63
CA VAL A 313 14.37 0.53 35.33
C VAL A 313 14.60 2.01 35.68
N SER A 314 14.04 2.96 34.92
CA SER A 314 14.21 4.40 35.15
C SER A 314 13.23 4.98 36.19
N GLU A 315 12.10 4.31 36.47
CA GLU A 315 11.14 4.73 37.51
C GLU A 315 11.53 4.19 38.92
N ASN A 316 12.53 3.30 39.00
CA ASN A 316 13.01 2.73 40.27
C ASN A 316 14.39 3.27 40.75
N GLU A 317 14.94 4.30 40.10
CA GLU A 317 16.10 5.06 40.58
C GLU A 317 15.69 6.45 41.08
#